data_6af9a0ec1289c422f0ac4e379fe8ad13
#
_entry.id   6af9a0ec1289c422f0ac4e379fe8ad13
#
_cell.length_a   1.000
_cell.length_b   1.000
_cell.length_c   1.000
_cell.angle_alpha   90.00
_cell.angle_beta   90.00
_cell.angle_gamma   90.00
#
_symmetry.space_group_name_H-M   'P 1'
#
loop_
_entity.id
_entity.type
_entity.pdbx_description
1 polymer ?
#
loop_
_entity_poly.entity_id
_entity_poly.type
_entity_poly.pdbx_seq_one_letter_code
_entity_poly.pdbx_strand_id
1 'polypeptide(L)'
;MKQKISISAQLQSQRRIYLLPLIAILLTILSCTANQKNIKRVSLIGAGASFPAPLYERWLSDYNQKNPNVEINYQATGSSVGVQQLIEGTVDFAASDVGITNEQAAKIKRGVISLPITAGSIVLAYNLTPVVYQSPQVNVPTALRLPRQVYVDIFLGKITNWNHPRIAAANPGVSLPDLPIQVVHRTDGSGTTSVLTQHLSAISPEWKTKVGAGKSVAWQVGIGGKGNEGVTALIQQIPGAIGYVEYIYAKQNKLPMAALENKSGNYITPTPKSVAQTLEEVKLPADNLIAFITDPKGVQSYPIVTYTWLLTYHQYPNRVKGQVLKNFVDWALIEGQKSSLELGYIPLSKKVVIQVQTAAKKIGE
;
A
#
# COMPACT_ATOMS: atom_id res chain seq x y z
N MET A 1 9.66 -72.11 -63.69
CA MET A 1 8.49 -71.50 -64.36
C MET A 1 7.28 -71.70 -63.41
N LYS A 2 6.51 -70.67 -63.11
CA LYS A 2 5.34 -70.59 -62.23
C LYS A 2 5.69 -70.42 -60.70
N GLN A 3 5.64 -69.17 -60.21
CA GLN A 3 4.76 -68.64 -59.21
C GLN A 3 5.24 -67.24 -58.79
N LYS A 4 4.76 -66.25 -59.48
CA LYS A 4 4.82 -64.85 -59.07
C LYS A 4 3.54 -64.19 -59.55
N ILE A 5 2.45 -64.32 -58.87
CA ILE A 5 1.26 -63.43 -58.95
C ILE A 5 0.39 -63.85 -57.73
N SER A 6 0.35 -63.13 -56.65
CA SER A 6 -0.76 -63.05 -55.68
C SER A 6 -0.39 -62.38 -54.36
N ILE A 7 0.39 -61.32 -54.38
CA ILE A 7 0.63 -60.56 -53.11
C ILE A 7 0.15 -59.09 -53.22
N SER A 8 -0.13 -58.59 -54.42
CA SER A 8 -0.45 -57.18 -54.59
C SER A 8 -1.93 -56.81 -54.34
N ALA A 9 -2.86 -57.76 -54.41
CA ALA A 9 -4.30 -57.49 -54.25
C ALA A 9 -4.79 -57.44 -52.76
N GLN A 10 -4.09 -58.15 -51.85
CA GLN A 10 -4.49 -58.21 -50.43
C GLN A 10 -4.04 -56.97 -49.60
N LEU A 11 -3.01 -56.27 -50.04
CA LEU A 11 -2.51 -55.08 -49.35
C LEU A 11 -3.31 -53.78 -49.65
N GLN A 12 -4.13 -53.76 -50.70
CA GLN A 12 -4.96 -52.59 -51.02
C GLN A 12 -6.30 -52.57 -50.30
N SER A 13 -6.84 -53.72 -49.88
CA SER A 13 -8.11 -53.76 -49.14
C SER A 13 -7.97 -53.42 -47.67
N GLN A 14 -6.82 -53.72 -47.08
CA GLN A 14 -6.59 -53.38 -45.66
C GLN A 14 -6.28 -51.88 -45.40
N ARG A 15 -5.77 -51.14 -46.38
CA ARG A 15 -5.50 -49.69 -46.24
C ARG A 15 -6.77 -48.83 -46.20
N ARG A 16 -7.89 -49.30 -46.73
CA ARG A 16 -9.16 -48.54 -46.74
C ARG A 16 -9.95 -48.67 -45.45
N ILE A 17 -9.71 -49.69 -44.63
CA ILE A 17 -10.46 -49.91 -43.37
C ILE A 17 -9.92 -49.08 -42.21
N TYR A 18 -8.64 -48.69 -42.25
CA TYR A 18 -8.03 -47.86 -41.17
C TYR A 18 -8.11 -46.35 -41.41
N LEU A 19 -8.50 -45.88 -42.61
CA LEU A 19 -8.62 -44.44 -42.91
C LEU A 19 -9.94 -43.84 -42.39
N LEU A 20 -11.01 -44.60 -42.36
CA LEU A 20 -12.33 -44.13 -41.90
C LEU A 20 -12.39 -43.80 -40.37
N PRO A 21 -11.84 -44.61 -39.46
CA PRO A 21 -11.83 -44.25 -38.02
C PRO A 21 -10.87 -43.12 -37.70
N LEU A 22 -9.75 -42.93 -38.42
CA LEU A 22 -8.84 -41.81 -38.22
C LEU A 22 -9.46 -40.45 -38.62
N ILE A 23 -10.26 -40.40 -39.67
CA ILE A 23 -10.97 -39.20 -40.08
C ILE A 23 -12.11 -38.85 -39.10
N ALA A 24 -12.79 -39.87 -38.56
CA ALA A 24 -13.84 -39.66 -37.55
C ALA A 24 -13.26 -39.13 -36.23
N ILE A 25 -12.07 -39.61 -35.79
CA ILE A 25 -11.37 -39.10 -34.59
C ILE A 25 -10.85 -37.68 -34.83
N LEU A 26 -10.36 -37.34 -36.01
CA LEU A 26 -9.92 -35.98 -36.35
C LEU A 26 -11.08 -34.97 -36.35
N LEU A 27 -12.25 -35.37 -36.81
CA LEU A 27 -13.46 -34.54 -36.84
C LEU A 27 -14.05 -34.33 -35.41
N THR A 28 -13.92 -35.29 -34.51
CA THR A 28 -14.34 -35.11 -33.09
C THR A 28 -13.39 -34.21 -32.32
N ILE A 29 -12.10 -34.21 -32.61
CA ILE A 29 -11.13 -33.30 -32.00
C ILE A 29 -11.34 -31.85 -32.49
N LEU A 30 -11.69 -31.62 -33.73
CA LEU A 30 -12.02 -30.30 -34.25
C LEU A 30 -13.34 -29.72 -33.72
N SER A 31 -14.27 -30.57 -33.30
CA SER A 31 -15.56 -30.12 -32.75
C SER A 31 -15.46 -29.66 -31.28
N CYS A 32 -14.42 -30.05 -30.53
CA CYS A 32 -14.19 -29.60 -29.19
C CYS A 32 -13.50 -28.22 -29.06
N THR A 33 -12.95 -27.69 -30.16
CA THR A 33 -12.27 -26.37 -30.15
C THR A 33 -13.18 -25.19 -30.52
N ALA A 34 -14.45 -25.42 -30.82
CA ALA A 34 -15.32 -24.40 -31.44
C ALA A 34 -16.22 -23.65 -30.44
N ASN A 35 -15.99 -23.72 -29.12
CA ASN A 35 -16.84 -22.99 -28.19
C ASN A 35 -16.07 -22.30 -27.05
N GLN A 36 -14.83 -21.88 -27.28
CA GLN A 36 -14.26 -20.82 -26.46
C GLN A 36 -14.98 -19.51 -26.85
N LYS A 37 -16.09 -19.21 -26.18
CA LYS A 37 -16.62 -17.85 -26.14
C LYS A 37 -15.43 -16.96 -25.84
N ASN A 38 -15.11 -16.07 -26.79
CA ASN A 38 -14.08 -15.03 -26.61
C ASN A 38 -14.59 -14.10 -25.50
N ILE A 39 -14.39 -14.50 -24.26
CA ILE A 39 -14.81 -13.73 -23.09
C ILE A 39 -13.89 -12.54 -23.06
N LYS A 40 -14.39 -11.40 -23.51
CA LYS A 40 -13.65 -10.15 -23.60
C LYS A 40 -13.20 -9.76 -22.18
N ARG A 41 -11.94 -9.98 -21.85
CA ARG A 41 -11.37 -9.57 -20.57
C ARG A 41 -11.46 -8.05 -20.43
N VAL A 42 -11.87 -7.60 -19.25
CA VAL A 42 -11.86 -6.19 -18.89
C VAL A 42 -10.61 -5.93 -18.05
N SER A 43 -9.73 -5.09 -18.57
CA SER A 43 -8.51 -4.69 -17.86
C SER A 43 -8.67 -3.29 -17.26
N LEU A 44 -8.29 -3.14 -15.99
CA LEU A 44 -8.18 -1.88 -15.25
C LEU A 44 -6.74 -1.67 -14.79
N ILE A 45 -6.27 -0.44 -14.88
CA ILE A 45 -4.94 -0.05 -14.43
C ILE A 45 -5.10 1.01 -13.34
N GLY A 46 -4.51 0.75 -12.18
CA GLY A 46 -4.39 1.71 -11.10
C GLY A 46 -2.94 2.05 -10.80
N ALA A 47 -2.71 3.23 -10.22
CA ALA A 47 -1.38 3.62 -9.77
C ALA A 47 -1.45 4.58 -8.58
N GLY A 48 -0.35 4.71 -7.81
CA GLY A 48 -0.27 5.70 -6.75
C GLY A 48 0.50 5.26 -5.53
N ALA A 49 -0.05 5.55 -4.36
CA ALA A 49 0.60 5.32 -3.07
C ALA A 49 1.14 3.90 -2.89
N SER A 50 2.36 3.78 -2.38
CA SER A 50 2.91 2.49 -1.94
C SER A 50 2.36 2.04 -0.59
N PHE A 51 1.75 2.93 0.18
CA PHE A 51 1.12 2.62 1.47
C PHE A 51 0.13 1.45 1.38
N PRO A 52 -0.88 1.42 0.49
CA PRO A 52 -1.82 0.31 0.39
C PRO A 52 -1.33 -0.85 -0.49
N ALA A 53 -0.15 -0.77 -1.12
CA ALA A 53 0.25 -1.72 -2.15
C ALA A 53 0.21 -3.19 -1.69
N PRO A 54 0.73 -3.61 -0.51
CA PRO A 54 0.63 -5.00 -0.07
C PRO A 54 -0.82 -5.48 0.11
N LEU A 55 -1.73 -4.59 0.53
CA LEU A 55 -3.15 -4.91 0.64
C LEU A 55 -3.80 -5.02 -0.74
N TYR A 56 -3.47 -4.11 -1.65
CA TYR A 56 -3.98 -4.15 -3.02
C TYR A 56 -3.50 -5.41 -3.75
N GLU A 57 -2.23 -5.78 -3.63
CA GLU A 57 -1.71 -7.03 -4.21
C GLU A 57 -2.53 -8.25 -3.76
N ARG A 58 -2.82 -8.35 -2.46
CA ARG A 58 -3.67 -9.40 -1.92
C ARG A 58 -5.10 -9.31 -2.46
N TRP A 59 -5.73 -8.14 -2.41
CA TRP A 59 -7.10 -7.95 -2.88
C TRP A 59 -7.25 -8.21 -4.38
N LEU A 60 -6.31 -7.73 -5.19
CA LEU A 60 -6.35 -7.92 -6.64
C LEU A 60 -6.13 -9.38 -7.01
N SER A 61 -5.23 -10.08 -6.32
CA SER A 61 -5.05 -11.52 -6.49
C SER A 61 -6.36 -12.28 -6.17
N ASP A 62 -6.95 -12.02 -4.99
CA ASP A 62 -8.18 -12.69 -4.54
C ASP A 62 -9.38 -12.35 -5.45
N TYR A 63 -9.50 -11.10 -5.91
CA TYR A 63 -10.58 -10.65 -6.76
C TYR A 63 -10.46 -11.17 -8.20
N ASN A 64 -9.28 -11.10 -8.82
CA ASN A 64 -9.03 -11.61 -10.16
C ASN A 64 -9.26 -13.13 -10.22
N GLN A 65 -8.88 -13.86 -9.17
CA GLN A 65 -9.12 -15.31 -9.08
C GLN A 65 -10.63 -15.65 -9.07
N LYS A 66 -11.44 -14.85 -8.37
CA LYS A 66 -12.91 -15.02 -8.34
C LYS A 66 -13.60 -14.51 -9.61
N ASN A 67 -12.95 -13.63 -10.36
CA ASN A 67 -13.50 -12.98 -11.55
C ASN A 67 -12.57 -13.13 -12.76
N PRO A 68 -12.47 -14.33 -13.37
CA PRO A 68 -11.45 -14.64 -14.39
C PRO A 68 -11.53 -13.78 -15.67
N ASN A 69 -12.64 -13.07 -15.86
CA ASN A 69 -12.84 -12.14 -16.99
C ASN A 69 -12.41 -10.70 -16.65
N VAL A 70 -11.92 -10.47 -15.46
CA VAL A 70 -11.45 -9.18 -14.97
C VAL A 70 -9.96 -9.28 -14.65
N GLU A 71 -9.20 -8.28 -15.05
CA GLU A 71 -7.80 -8.12 -14.71
C GLU A 71 -7.58 -6.71 -14.19
N ILE A 72 -7.31 -6.59 -12.90
CA ILE A 72 -7.00 -5.30 -12.28
C ILE A 72 -5.54 -5.33 -11.86
N ASN A 73 -4.76 -4.34 -12.30
CA ASN A 73 -3.35 -4.17 -11.97
C ASN A 73 -3.14 -2.86 -11.24
N TYR A 74 -2.18 -2.84 -10.31
CA TYR A 74 -1.80 -1.66 -9.54
C TYR A 74 -0.29 -1.44 -9.55
N GLN A 75 0.13 -0.17 -9.69
CA GLN A 75 1.54 0.23 -9.68
C GLN A 75 1.80 1.21 -8.53
N ALA A 76 2.69 0.84 -7.62
CA ALA A 76 3.10 1.65 -6.47
C ALA A 76 4.11 2.73 -6.92
N THR A 77 3.62 3.81 -7.54
CA THR A 77 4.44 4.89 -8.13
C THR A 77 4.60 6.12 -7.22
N GLY A 78 3.93 6.12 -6.07
CA GLY A 78 3.79 7.26 -5.15
C GLY A 78 2.53 8.07 -5.39
N SER A 79 2.00 8.67 -4.30
CA SER A 79 0.70 9.38 -4.33
C SER A 79 0.67 10.53 -5.34
N SER A 80 1.78 11.26 -5.53
CA SER A 80 1.81 12.38 -6.50
C SER A 80 1.67 11.90 -7.93
N VAL A 81 2.41 10.84 -8.29
CA VAL A 81 2.36 10.26 -9.65
C VAL A 81 0.99 9.67 -9.93
N GLY A 82 0.41 8.92 -8.97
CA GLY A 82 -0.93 8.37 -9.14
C GLY A 82 -2.00 9.43 -9.37
N VAL A 83 -1.99 10.52 -8.58
CA VAL A 83 -2.92 11.64 -8.78
C VAL A 83 -2.70 12.32 -10.13
N GLN A 84 -1.45 12.51 -10.55
CA GLN A 84 -1.13 13.11 -11.84
C GLN A 84 -1.64 12.24 -13.00
N GLN A 85 -1.40 10.93 -12.95
CA GLN A 85 -1.89 9.99 -13.95
C GLN A 85 -3.43 9.95 -14.02
N LEU A 86 -4.11 10.11 -12.87
CA LEU A 86 -5.56 10.22 -12.84
C LEU A 86 -6.04 11.51 -13.52
N ILE A 87 -5.36 12.65 -13.29
CA ILE A 87 -5.66 13.93 -13.95
C ILE A 87 -5.48 13.79 -15.48
N GLU A 88 -4.41 13.15 -15.91
CA GLU A 88 -4.08 12.92 -17.32
C GLU A 88 -4.95 11.85 -17.99
N GLY A 89 -5.67 11.03 -17.21
CA GLY A 89 -6.53 9.98 -17.71
C GLY A 89 -5.80 8.74 -18.20
N THR A 90 -4.55 8.54 -17.78
CA THR A 90 -3.71 7.39 -18.17
C THR A 90 -3.92 6.15 -17.31
N VAL A 91 -4.63 6.30 -16.18
CA VAL A 91 -5.05 5.19 -15.30
C VAL A 91 -6.56 5.19 -15.09
N ASP A 92 -7.12 4.05 -14.73
CA ASP A 92 -8.55 3.90 -14.45
C ASP A 92 -8.90 4.33 -13.02
N PHE A 93 -7.95 4.21 -12.08
CA PHE A 93 -8.08 4.68 -10.69
C PHE A 93 -6.70 5.02 -10.11
N ALA A 94 -6.68 5.78 -9.03
CA ALA A 94 -5.43 6.06 -8.33
C ALA A 94 -5.55 5.78 -6.83
N ALA A 95 -4.41 5.77 -6.11
CA ALA A 95 -4.40 5.77 -4.66
C ALA A 95 -3.52 6.87 -4.10
N SER A 96 -3.95 7.45 -2.97
CA SER A 96 -3.22 8.50 -2.26
C SER A 96 -3.49 8.42 -0.75
N ASP A 97 -2.44 8.57 0.07
CA ASP A 97 -2.56 8.58 1.54
C ASP A 97 -2.94 9.97 2.09
N VAL A 98 -3.15 10.92 1.21
CA VAL A 98 -3.78 12.21 1.49
C VAL A 98 -4.84 12.46 0.43
N GLY A 99 -5.94 13.04 0.83
CA GLY A 99 -7.04 13.32 -0.09
C GLY A 99 -6.59 14.20 -1.26
N ILE A 100 -7.36 14.16 -2.35
CA ILE A 100 -7.19 15.05 -3.49
C ILE A 100 -7.59 16.47 -3.10
N THR A 101 -6.81 17.48 -3.50
CA THR A 101 -7.17 18.89 -3.27
C THR A 101 -8.26 19.36 -4.24
N ASN A 102 -8.99 20.42 -3.87
CA ASN A 102 -10.00 21.01 -4.76
C ASN A 102 -9.41 21.44 -6.11
N GLU A 103 -8.19 21.99 -6.10
CA GLU A 103 -7.48 22.38 -7.32
C GLU A 103 -7.16 21.17 -8.22
N GLN A 104 -6.72 20.06 -7.63
CA GLN A 104 -6.47 18.83 -8.37
C GLN A 104 -7.76 18.21 -8.90
N ALA A 105 -8.80 18.19 -8.07
CA ALA A 105 -10.12 17.67 -8.44
C ALA A 105 -10.73 18.45 -9.62
N ALA A 106 -10.57 19.77 -9.63
CA ALA A 106 -11.04 20.64 -10.72
C ALA A 106 -10.36 20.34 -12.07
N LYS A 107 -9.15 19.77 -12.07
CA LYS A 107 -8.44 19.38 -13.30
C LYS A 107 -8.96 18.05 -13.89
N ILE A 108 -9.72 17.27 -13.12
CA ILE A 108 -10.27 15.99 -13.56
C ILE A 108 -11.65 16.19 -14.20
N LYS A 109 -11.69 16.43 -15.51
CA LYS A 109 -12.91 16.73 -16.26
C LYS A 109 -14.03 15.70 -16.10
N ARG A 110 -13.68 14.43 -15.83
CA ARG A 110 -14.61 13.32 -15.61
C ARG A 110 -15.19 13.27 -14.18
N GLY A 111 -14.84 14.28 -13.35
CA GLY A 111 -15.11 14.26 -11.92
C GLY A 111 -14.29 13.21 -11.17
N VAL A 112 -14.14 13.37 -9.86
CA VAL A 112 -13.40 12.44 -9.01
C VAL A 112 -14.17 12.13 -7.75
N ILE A 113 -14.12 10.87 -7.32
CA ILE A 113 -14.66 10.38 -6.06
C ILE A 113 -13.49 9.88 -5.22
N SER A 114 -13.40 10.36 -3.97
CA SER A 114 -12.39 9.93 -3.00
C SER A 114 -13.02 8.93 -2.04
N LEU A 115 -12.54 7.70 -2.05
CA LEU A 115 -13.05 6.60 -1.25
C LEU A 115 -11.97 6.16 -0.25
N PRO A 116 -12.08 6.44 1.05
CA PRO A 116 -11.20 5.83 2.04
C PRO A 116 -11.43 4.31 1.98
N ILE A 117 -10.36 3.56 1.72
CA ILE A 117 -10.50 2.12 1.46
C ILE A 117 -9.97 1.27 2.62
N THR A 118 -9.02 1.79 3.35
CA THR A 118 -8.46 1.24 4.59
C THR A 118 -7.74 2.34 5.36
N ALA A 119 -7.25 2.02 6.55
CA ALA A 119 -6.40 2.90 7.34
C ALA A 119 -5.17 2.14 7.84
N GLY A 120 -4.15 2.87 8.26
CA GLY A 120 -2.94 2.31 8.81
C GLY A 120 -2.08 3.36 9.52
N SER A 121 -0.94 2.94 10.02
CA SER A 121 0.00 3.81 10.72
C SER A 121 1.30 3.97 9.96
N ILE A 122 1.91 5.14 10.15
CA ILE A 122 3.28 5.41 9.73
C ILE A 122 4.17 5.23 10.94
N VAL A 123 5.08 4.28 10.85
CA VAL A 123 5.97 3.92 11.94
C VAL A 123 7.37 4.46 11.71
N LEU A 124 8.08 4.79 12.76
CA LEU A 124 9.51 5.06 12.72
C LEU A 124 10.23 3.73 12.95
N ALA A 125 10.71 3.13 11.87
CA ALA A 125 11.46 1.90 11.90
C ALA A 125 12.97 2.19 11.94
N TYR A 126 13.74 1.33 12.63
CA TYR A 126 15.18 1.56 12.80
C TYR A 126 15.97 0.25 12.72
N ASN A 127 17.30 0.37 12.57
CA ASN A 127 18.21 -0.77 12.51
C ASN A 127 19.40 -0.61 13.48
N LEU A 128 19.31 -1.25 14.64
CA LEU A 128 20.43 -1.38 15.59
C LEU A 128 20.92 -2.82 15.73
N THR A 129 20.37 -3.73 14.92
CA THR A 129 20.58 -5.18 14.98
C THR A 129 22.07 -5.60 14.88
N PRO A 130 22.88 -5.05 13.97
CA PRO A 130 24.28 -5.47 13.84
C PRO A 130 25.11 -5.19 15.09
N VAL A 131 24.77 -4.13 15.84
CA VAL A 131 25.51 -3.74 17.04
C VAL A 131 25.13 -4.61 18.23
N VAL A 132 23.85 -5.02 18.31
CA VAL A 132 23.35 -5.92 19.37
C VAL A 132 24.02 -7.30 19.28
N TYR A 133 24.22 -7.82 18.06
CA TYR A 133 24.91 -9.11 17.86
C TYR A 133 26.41 -9.07 18.15
N GLN A 134 27.06 -7.92 17.99
CA GLN A 134 28.50 -7.76 18.23
C GLN A 134 28.83 -7.45 19.70
N SER A 135 27.87 -7.00 20.48
CA SER A 135 28.04 -6.64 21.89
C SER A 135 26.90 -7.22 22.73
N PRO A 136 27.06 -8.40 23.31
CA PRO A 136 26.02 -9.06 24.13
C PRO A 136 25.51 -8.23 25.32
N GLN A 137 26.23 -7.17 25.68
CA GLN A 137 25.84 -6.23 26.74
C GLN A 137 24.87 -5.15 26.25
N VAL A 138 24.65 -5.01 24.95
CA VAL A 138 23.72 -4.04 24.36
C VAL A 138 22.32 -4.66 24.31
N ASN A 139 21.50 -4.34 25.29
CA ASN A 139 20.11 -4.76 25.34
C ASN A 139 19.22 -3.64 24.76
N VAL A 140 18.93 -3.71 23.47
CA VAL A 140 18.02 -2.77 22.81
C VAL A 140 16.63 -3.43 22.75
N PRO A 141 15.61 -2.84 23.36
CA PRO A 141 14.25 -3.36 23.30
C PRO A 141 13.72 -3.29 21.86
N THR A 142 12.75 -4.13 21.55
CA THR A 142 12.06 -4.15 20.25
C THR A 142 11.29 -2.87 19.96
N ALA A 143 11.11 -1.98 20.95
CA ALA A 143 10.43 -0.70 20.82
C ALA A 143 11.13 0.35 21.67
N LEU A 144 12.11 1.08 21.11
CA LEU A 144 12.69 2.26 21.74
C LEU A 144 11.64 3.36 21.90
N ARG A 145 11.63 4.01 23.06
CA ARG A 145 10.79 5.19 23.31
C ARG A 145 11.42 6.42 22.70
N LEU A 146 10.70 7.10 21.85
CA LEU A 146 11.13 8.37 21.25
C LEU A 146 10.19 9.50 21.69
N PRO A 147 10.66 10.43 22.55
CA PRO A 147 9.92 11.65 22.88
C PRO A 147 9.60 12.48 21.64
N ARG A 148 8.50 13.23 21.66
CA ARG A 148 8.04 14.07 20.53
C ARG A 148 9.15 14.96 19.98
N GLN A 149 9.83 15.69 20.82
CA GLN A 149 10.92 16.57 20.38
C GLN A 149 12.16 15.78 19.92
N VAL A 150 12.38 14.56 20.41
CA VAL A 150 13.54 13.74 20.02
C VAL A 150 13.42 13.28 18.56
N TYR A 151 12.28 12.71 18.17
CA TYR A 151 12.16 12.28 16.78
C TYR A 151 12.07 13.46 15.80
N VAL A 152 11.54 14.62 16.20
CA VAL A 152 11.67 15.85 15.41
C VAL A 152 13.13 16.23 15.21
N ASP A 153 13.92 16.25 16.28
CA ASP A 153 15.33 16.67 16.26
C ASP A 153 16.21 15.67 15.49
N ILE A 154 15.85 14.39 15.47
CA ILE A 154 16.51 13.40 14.59
C ILE A 154 16.30 13.77 13.10
N PHE A 155 15.06 14.02 12.68
CA PHE A 155 14.77 14.40 11.30
C PHE A 155 15.27 15.80 10.93
N LEU A 156 15.50 16.69 11.90
CA LEU A 156 16.17 17.98 11.70
C LEU A 156 17.71 17.87 11.69
N GLY A 157 18.28 16.69 11.97
CA GLY A 157 19.74 16.48 12.06
C GLY A 157 20.38 17.08 13.31
N LYS A 158 19.62 17.38 14.34
CA LYS A 158 20.13 17.90 15.61
C LYS A 158 20.58 16.79 16.58
N ILE A 159 19.91 15.64 16.50
CA ILE A 159 20.31 14.41 17.20
C ILE A 159 20.87 13.47 16.14
N THR A 160 22.16 13.22 16.23
CA THR A 160 22.93 12.51 15.20
C THR A 160 23.53 11.20 15.69
N ASN A 161 23.28 10.81 16.94
CA ASN A 161 23.82 9.59 17.53
C ASN A 161 22.80 8.88 18.41
N TRP A 162 22.79 7.55 18.39
CA TRP A 162 21.82 6.74 19.14
C TRP A 162 22.02 6.82 20.64
N ASN A 163 23.25 6.98 21.15
CA ASN A 163 23.53 7.15 22.58
C ASN A 163 23.30 8.58 23.09
N HIS A 164 22.65 9.44 22.30
CA HIS A 164 22.37 10.81 22.72
C HIS A 164 21.60 10.83 24.06
N PRO A 165 21.97 11.71 25.03
CA PRO A 165 21.41 11.72 26.39
C PRO A 165 19.88 11.79 26.46
N ARG A 166 19.24 12.49 25.51
CA ARG A 166 17.77 12.60 25.45
C ARG A 166 17.08 11.30 24.99
N ILE A 167 17.75 10.48 24.18
CA ILE A 167 17.26 9.13 23.83
C ILE A 167 17.45 8.21 25.03
N ALA A 168 18.62 8.24 25.66
CA ALA A 168 18.95 7.43 26.83
C ALA A 168 18.01 7.71 28.01
N ALA A 169 17.70 8.98 28.30
CA ALA A 169 16.79 9.38 29.35
C ALA A 169 15.37 8.82 29.19
N ALA A 170 14.89 8.68 27.93
CA ALA A 170 13.59 8.10 27.65
C ALA A 170 13.58 6.55 27.69
N ASN A 171 14.76 5.92 27.73
CA ASN A 171 14.96 4.47 27.72
C ASN A 171 15.83 4.00 28.91
N PRO A 172 15.39 4.18 30.14
CA PRO A 172 16.18 3.79 31.30
C PRO A 172 16.47 2.29 31.31
N GLY A 173 17.71 1.90 31.63
CA GLY A 173 18.16 0.51 31.61
C GLY A 173 18.51 -0.06 30.25
N VAL A 174 18.41 0.75 29.16
CA VAL A 174 18.84 0.37 27.83
C VAL A 174 20.26 0.89 27.58
N SER A 175 21.17 0.00 27.20
CA SER A 175 22.52 0.38 26.75
C SER A 175 22.46 0.71 25.25
N LEU A 176 22.37 2.00 24.93
CA LEU A 176 22.35 2.47 23.56
C LEU A 176 23.78 2.51 22.96
N PRO A 177 23.94 2.07 21.71
CA PRO A 177 25.27 2.07 21.07
C PRO A 177 25.74 3.48 20.72
N ASP A 178 27.07 3.67 20.75
CA ASP A 178 27.72 4.83 20.14
C ASP A 178 27.75 4.61 18.62
N LEU A 179 26.64 4.96 17.98
CA LEU A 179 26.40 4.72 16.56
C LEU A 179 25.72 5.94 15.92
N PRO A 180 26.25 6.47 14.82
CA PRO A 180 25.59 7.56 14.10
C PRO A 180 24.20 7.18 13.62
N ILE A 181 23.28 8.14 13.71
CA ILE A 181 21.93 8.01 13.16
C ILE A 181 21.97 8.35 11.67
N GLN A 182 21.57 7.40 10.82
CA GLN A 182 21.34 7.64 9.41
C GLN A 182 19.83 7.77 9.14
N VAL A 183 19.36 8.99 8.88
CA VAL A 183 17.97 9.22 8.50
C VAL A 183 17.72 8.69 7.09
N VAL A 184 16.60 8.00 6.90
CA VAL A 184 16.12 7.52 5.61
C VAL A 184 14.75 8.13 5.30
N HIS A 185 14.63 8.76 4.14
CA HIS A 185 13.40 9.43 3.72
C HIS A 185 12.96 9.03 2.31
N ARG A 186 11.79 9.46 1.88
CA ARG A 186 11.24 9.20 0.53
C ARG A 186 11.83 10.16 -0.50
N THR A 187 12.09 9.63 -1.71
CA THR A 187 12.51 10.43 -2.89
C THR A 187 11.35 10.76 -3.83
N ASP A 188 10.30 9.98 -3.80
CA ASP A 188 9.10 10.18 -4.62
C ASP A 188 8.08 11.10 -3.93
N GLY A 189 7.13 11.60 -4.70
CA GLY A 189 6.02 12.38 -4.17
C GLY A 189 5.05 11.51 -3.35
N SER A 190 5.27 11.46 -2.04
CA SER A 190 4.72 10.47 -1.11
C SER A 190 3.61 11.01 -0.22
N GLY A 191 2.47 10.30 -0.20
CA GLY A 191 1.44 10.56 0.79
C GLY A 191 1.92 10.28 2.22
N THR A 192 2.70 9.20 2.40
CA THR A 192 3.32 8.85 3.68
C THR A 192 4.22 9.98 4.21
N THR A 193 5.03 10.59 3.33
CA THR A 193 5.82 11.79 3.68
C THR A 193 4.90 12.95 4.09
N SER A 194 3.82 13.18 3.36
CA SER A 194 2.89 14.27 3.69
C SER A 194 2.28 14.11 5.07
N VAL A 195 1.83 12.90 5.43
CA VAL A 195 1.24 12.61 6.74
C VAL A 195 2.26 12.79 7.86
N LEU A 196 3.47 12.23 7.71
CA LEU A 196 4.54 12.42 8.69
C LEU A 196 4.86 13.90 8.87
N THR A 197 5.09 14.62 7.79
CA THR A 197 5.52 16.03 7.85
C THR A 197 4.43 16.96 8.36
N GLN A 198 3.15 16.64 8.13
CA GLN A 198 2.01 17.30 8.78
C GLN A 198 2.05 17.11 10.30
N HIS A 199 2.29 15.86 10.75
CA HIS A 199 2.44 15.58 12.18
C HIS A 199 3.62 16.33 12.78
N LEU A 200 4.82 16.27 12.16
CA LEU A 200 6.00 16.99 12.64
C LEU A 200 5.78 18.50 12.69
N SER A 201 5.08 19.07 11.69
CA SER A 201 4.71 20.50 11.67
C SER A 201 3.72 20.87 12.77
N ALA A 202 2.83 19.96 13.16
CA ALA A 202 1.86 20.23 14.24
C ALA A 202 2.52 20.22 15.62
N ILE A 203 3.58 19.43 15.82
CA ILE A 203 4.23 19.26 17.11
C ILE A 203 5.51 20.10 17.29
N SER A 204 6.02 20.73 16.20
CA SER A 204 7.24 21.51 16.21
C SER A 204 7.11 22.78 15.35
N PRO A 205 7.07 23.97 15.98
CA PRO A 205 7.12 25.23 15.23
C PRO A 205 8.39 25.37 14.39
N GLU A 206 9.51 24.85 14.88
CA GLU A 206 10.78 24.88 14.15
C GLU A 206 10.72 24.03 12.88
N TRP A 207 10.21 22.79 12.97
CA TRP A 207 9.98 21.95 11.79
C TRP A 207 9.08 22.65 10.80
N LYS A 208 7.95 23.19 11.27
CA LYS A 208 6.98 23.90 10.43
C LYS A 208 7.61 25.05 9.65
N THR A 209 8.53 25.79 10.27
CA THR A 209 9.18 26.95 9.65
C THR A 209 10.31 26.53 8.69
N LYS A 210 11.13 25.53 9.08
CA LYS A 210 12.33 25.14 8.33
C LYS A 210 12.05 24.17 7.19
N VAL A 211 11.10 23.25 7.37
CA VAL A 211 10.83 22.15 6.46
C VAL A 211 9.38 22.19 5.94
N GLY A 212 8.43 22.41 6.84
CA GLY A 212 7.01 22.41 6.51
C GLY A 212 6.42 21.01 6.32
N ALA A 213 5.32 20.94 5.56
CA ALA A 213 4.58 19.71 5.28
C ALA A 213 4.26 19.59 3.78
N GLY A 214 4.37 18.36 3.25
CA GLY A 214 4.09 18.10 1.83
C GLY A 214 4.42 16.69 1.40
N LYS A 215 3.96 16.34 0.20
CA LYS A 215 4.31 15.05 -0.43
C LYS A 215 5.81 14.95 -0.79
N SER A 216 6.48 16.09 -0.91
CA SER A 216 7.92 16.28 -1.04
C SER A 216 8.31 17.50 -0.23
N VAL A 217 9.39 17.43 0.52
CA VAL A 217 9.93 18.51 1.33
C VAL A 217 11.44 18.57 1.17
N ALA A 218 12.05 19.74 1.54
CA ALA A 218 13.50 19.90 1.57
C ALA A 218 14.08 19.24 2.85
N TRP A 219 14.41 17.96 2.76
CA TRP A 219 15.02 17.23 3.89
C TRP A 219 16.35 17.87 4.26
N GLN A 220 16.57 18.08 5.55
CA GLN A 220 17.80 18.68 6.06
C GLN A 220 18.95 17.69 6.15
N VAL A 221 18.62 16.40 6.35
CA VAL A 221 19.58 15.29 6.49
C VAL A 221 18.98 14.02 5.91
N GLY A 222 19.82 13.05 5.64
CA GLY A 222 19.40 11.70 5.30
C GLY A 222 19.68 11.32 3.86
N ILE A 223 19.32 10.08 3.56
CA ILE A 223 19.36 9.48 2.22
C ILE A 223 17.96 9.08 1.76
N GLY A 224 17.77 9.01 0.46
CA GLY A 224 16.45 8.78 -0.10
C GLY A 224 16.20 7.39 -0.63
N GLY A 225 15.03 6.82 -0.32
CA GLY A 225 14.50 5.58 -0.88
C GLY A 225 13.20 5.82 -1.64
N LYS A 226 13.01 5.13 -2.76
CA LYS A 226 11.76 5.20 -3.54
C LYS A 226 10.72 4.24 -2.96
N GLY A 227 9.53 4.71 -2.69
CA GLY A 227 8.44 3.92 -2.12
C GLY A 227 8.69 3.52 -0.65
N ASN A 228 7.72 2.88 -0.02
CA ASN A 228 7.94 2.26 1.28
C ASN A 228 8.98 1.13 1.19
N GLU A 229 9.00 0.41 0.09
CA GLU A 229 9.95 -0.68 -0.22
C GLU A 229 11.40 -0.20 -0.17
N GLY A 230 11.70 0.89 -0.88
CA GLY A 230 13.06 1.43 -0.95
C GLY A 230 13.53 1.98 0.39
N VAL A 231 12.66 2.65 1.16
CA VAL A 231 12.99 3.10 2.52
C VAL A 231 13.23 1.89 3.44
N THR A 232 12.38 0.87 3.39
CA THR A 232 12.54 -0.35 4.17
C THR A 232 13.87 -1.05 3.89
N ALA A 233 14.21 -1.20 2.61
CA ALA A 233 15.46 -1.83 2.18
C ALA A 233 16.70 -1.08 2.70
N LEU A 234 16.69 0.26 2.62
CA LEU A 234 17.79 1.07 3.15
C LEU A 234 17.91 0.96 4.68
N ILE A 235 16.78 0.95 5.41
CA ILE A 235 16.81 0.76 6.86
C ILE A 235 17.41 -0.61 7.21
N GLN A 236 17.05 -1.68 6.50
CA GLN A 236 17.60 -3.02 6.74
C GLN A 236 19.12 -3.09 6.49
N GLN A 237 19.59 -2.41 5.45
CA GLN A 237 20.98 -2.50 5.01
C GLN A 237 21.95 -1.63 5.83
N ILE A 238 21.46 -0.54 6.42
CA ILE A 238 22.35 0.46 7.02
C ILE A 238 22.25 0.39 8.56
N PRO A 239 23.33 -0.01 9.24
CA PRO A 239 23.40 0.08 10.70
C PRO A 239 23.18 1.52 11.17
N GLY A 240 22.39 1.68 12.21
CA GLY A 240 22.01 3.00 12.73
C GLY A 240 20.96 3.76 11.94
N ALA A 241 20.42 3.16 10.88
CA ALA A 241 19.36 3.81 10.12
C ALA A 241 18.05 3.95 10.93
N ILE A 242 17.35 5.06 10.71
CA ILE A 242 15.98 5.32 11.10
C ILE A 242 15.22 5.94 9.93
N GLY A 243 14.02 5.46 9.66
CA GLY A 243 13.17 6.01 8.61
C GLY A 243 11.70 5.80 8.93
N TYR A 244 10.85 6.25 8.04
CA TYR A 244 9.39 6.13 8.20
C TYR A 244 8.80 5.31 7.06
N VAL A 245 7.97 4.35 7.43
CA VAL A 245 7.26 3.47 6.49
C VAL A 245 5.85 3.17 7.02
N GLU A 246 4.98 2.67 6.15
CA GLU A 246 3.74 2.06 6.59
C GLU A 246 4.05 0.78 7.40
N TYR A 247 3.25 0.51 8.42
CA TYR A 247 3.44 -0.53 9.43
C TYR A 247 3.75 -1.93 8.87
N ILE A 248 3.06 -2.37 7.80
CA ILE A 248 3.25 -3.72 7.25
C ILE A 248 4.66 -3.93 6.71
N TYR A 249 5.25 -2.89 6.12
CA TYR A 249 6.62 -2.96 5.60
C TYR A 249 7.64 -3.22 6.70
N ALA A 250 7.51 -2.54 7.84
CA ALA A 250 8.35 -2.81 9.00
C ALA A 250 8.08 -4.19 9.60
N LYS A 251 6.80 -4.58 9.72
CA LYS A 251 6.39 -5.87 10.29
C LYS A 251 6.88 -7.06 9.48
N GLN A 252 6.65 -7.06 8.16
CA GLN A 252 7.07 -8.16 7.28
C GLN A 252 8.58 -8.32 7.22
N ASN A 253 9.30 -7.21 7.32
CA ASN A 253 10.75 -7.18 7.29
C ASN A 253 11.39 -7.28 8.69
N LYS A 254 10.58 -7.53 9.73
CA LYS A 254 11.02 -7.69 11.13
C LYS A 254 11.86 -6.52 11.64
N LEU A 255 11.62 -5.31 11.13
CA LEU A 255 12.29 -4.11 11.62
C LEU A 255 11.70 -3.70 12.97
N PRO A 256 12.55 -3.34 13.95
CA PRO A 256 12.09 -2.69 15.17
C PRO A 256 11.37 -1.37 14.88
N MET A 257 10.30 -1.10 15.62
CA MET A 257 9.47 0.10 15.48
C MET A 257 9.45 0.88 16.79
N ALA A 258 9.71 2.17 16.74
CA ALA A 258 9.73 3.01 17.92
C ALA A 258 8.33 3.15 18.56
N ALA A 259 8.29 3.19 19.89
CA ALA A 259 7.15 3.68 20.64
C ALA A 259 7.23 5.22 20.68
N LEU A 260 6.26 5.89 20.07
CA LEU A 260 6.25 7.34 19.95
C LEU A 260 5.44 7.97 21.08
N GLU A 261 6.00 9.03 21.66
CA GLU A 261 5.26 9.85 22.61
C GLU A 261 4.11 10.55 21.90
N ASN A 262 2.88 10.34 22.38
CA ASN A 262 1.69 10.99 21.85
C ASN A 262 1.41 12.33 22.55
N LYS A 263 0.33 13.00 22.16
CA LYS A 263 -0.06 14.31 22.73
C LYS A 263 -0.34 14.27 24.24
N SER A 264 -0.73 13.12 24.76
CA SER A 264 -1.02 12.92 26.19
C SER A 264 0.22 12.52 27.00
N GLY A 265 1.43 12.53 26.40
CA GLY A 265 2.69 12.17 27.07
C GLY A 265 2.94 10.67 27.23
N ASN A 266 2.14 9.81 26.58
CA ASN A 266 2.31 8.37 26.65
C ASN A 266 3.10 7.84 25.46
N TYR A 267 3.97 6.85 25.70
CA TYR A 267 4.69 6.15 24.65
C TYR A 267 3.83 5.02 24.10
N ILE A 268 3.40 5.16 22.86
CA ILE A 268 2.49 4.23 22.20
C ILE A 268 3.23 3.45 21.12
N THR A 269 3.20 2.13 21.20
CA THR A 269 3.67 1.24 20.13
C THR A 269 2.64 1.17 19.00
N PRO A 270 3.08 1.08 17.74
CA PRO A 270 2.18 0.91 16.62
C PRO A 270 1.58 -0.51 16.65
N THR A 271 0.33 -0.61 17.03
CA THR A 271 -0.45 -1.85 17.01
C THR A 271 -1.79 -1.60 16.36
N PRO A 272 -2.45 -2.62 15.79
CA PRO A 272 -3.80 -2.44 15.26
C PRO A 272 -4.75 -1.81 16.28
N LYS A 273 -4.61 -2.16 17.55
CA LYS A 273 -5.43 -1.59 18.64
C LYS A 273 -5.19 -0.09 18.84
N SER A 274 -3.93 0.35 18.95
CA SER A 274 -3.61 1.78 19.18
C SER A 274 -3.97 2.64 17.97
N VAL A 275 -3.88 2.09 16.76
CA VAL A 275 -4.29 2.77 15.53
C VAL A 275 -5.82 2.86 15.43
N ALA A 276 -6.55 1.79 15.74
CA ALA A 276 -8.01 1.80 15.77
C ALA A 276 -8.55 2.84 16.75
N GLN A 277 -7.96 2.95 17.95
CA GLN A 277 -8.32 3.98 18.93
C GLN A 277 -8.13 5.40 18.39
N THR A 278 -7.10 5.64 17.61
CA THR A 278 -6.91 6.94 16.92
C THR A 278 -8.07 7.23 15.96
N LEU A 279 -8.57 6.22 15.25
CA LEU A 279 -9.62 6.37 14.23
C LEU A 279 -11.02 6.54 14.82
N GLU A 280 -11.28 6.11 16.06
CA GLU A 280 -12.59 6.22 16.71
C GLU A 280 -13.08 7.67 16.83
N GLU A 281 -12.16 8.62 17.00
CA GLU A 281 -12.47 10.05 17.13
C GLU A 281 -12.61 10.76 15.76
N VAL A 282 -12.28 10.08 14.65
CA VAL A 282 -12.23 10.69 13.34
C VAL A 282 -13.61 10.69 12.68
N LYS A 283 -14.08 11.89 12.32
CA LYS A 283 -15.30 12.08 11.55
C LYS A 283 -14.95 12.40 10.10
N LEU A 284 -15.38 11.55 9.17
CA LEU A 284 -15.25 11.81 7.74
C LEU A 284 -16.39 12.74 7.31
N PRO A 285 -16.08 13.89 6.67
CA PRO A 285 -17.10 14.75 6.05
C PRO A 285 -17.91 13.98 5.00
N ALA A 286 -19.21 14.20 4.95
CA ALA A 286 -20.09 13.44 4.06
C ALA A 286 -19.94 13.81 2.57
N ASP A 287 -19.43 14.99 2.27
CA ASP A 287 -19.29 15.54 0.93
C ASP A 287 -18.08 14.96 0.16
N ASN A 288 -16.97 14.71 0.84
CA ASN A 288 -15.71 14.31 0.19
C ASN A 288 -14.99 13.13 0.86
N LEU A 289 -15.41 12.72 2.08
CA LEU A 289 -14.82 11.62 2.86
C LEU A 289 -13.32 11.79 3.13
N ILE A 290 -12.82 13.04 3.16
CA ILE A 290 -11.41 13.34 3.40
C ILE A 290 -11.25 13.93 4.81
N ALA A 291 -10.44 13.29 5.64
CA ALA A 291 -10.08 13.81 6.95
C ALA A 291 -8.58 13.64 7.19
N PHE A 292 -7.97 14.65 7.79
CA PHE A 292 -6.57 14.61 8.21
C PHE A 292 -6.51 14.36 9.72
N ILE A 293 -5.68 13.39 10.10
CA ILE A 293 -5.47 13.03 11.50
C ILE A 293 -4.13 13.61 11.93
N THR A 294 -4.19 14.74 12.61
CA THR A 294 -2.97 15.45 13.01
C THR A 294 -2.93 15.53 14.52
N ASP A 295 -1.91 14.93 15.11
CA ASP A 295 -1.62 14.96 16.55
C ASP A 295 -2.84 14.61 17.44
N PRO A 296 -3.36 13.38 17.34
CA PRO A 296 -4.57 12.93 18.04
C PRO A 296 -4.42 13.05 19.57
N LYS A 297 -5.55 13.34 20.25
CA LYS A 297 -5.57 13.63 21.70
C LYS A 297 -5.76 12.38 22.58
N GLY A 298 -6.15 11.25 21.99
CA GLY A 298 -6.47 10.04 22.75
C GLY A 298 -5.27 9.52 23.56
N VAL A 299 -5.50 9.15 24.81
CA VAL A 299 -4.45 8.70 25.75
C VAL A 299 -3.68 7.49 25.20
N GLN A 300 -4.36 6.60 24.50
CA GLN A 300 -3.79 5.39 23.88
C GLN A 300 -3.66 5.48 22.36
N SER A 301 -3.89 6.67 21.79
CA SER A 301 -3.81 6.88 20.34
C SER A 301 -2.37 6.87 19.86
N TYR A 302 -2.09 6.07 18.80
CA TYR A 302 -0.83 6.16 18.08
C TYR A 302 -0.79 7.48 17.27
N PRO A 303 0.33 8.24 17.32
CA PRO A 303 0.29 9.64 16.85
C PRO A 303 0.23 9.83 15.34
N ILE A 304 0.68 8.86 14.53
CA ILE A 304 0.81 9.04 13.07
C ILE A 304 -0.03 7.99 12.34
N VAL A 305 -1.29 8.35 12.09
CA VAL A 305 -2.31 7.47 11.47
C VAL A 305 -2.94 8.19 10.29
N THR A 306 -3.31 7.46 9.26
CA THR A 306 -4.06 7.99 8.12
C THR A 306 -4.99 6.94 7.53
N TYR A 307 -6.05 7.41 6.86
CA TYR A 307 -6.70 6.63 5.81
C TYR A 307 -5.83 6.65 4.55
N THR A 308 -6.07 5.71 3.66
CA THR A 308 -5.64 5.79 2.26
C THR A 308 -6.87 5.77 1.37
N TRP A 309 -6.86 6.60 0.34
CA TRP A 309 -8.00 6.81 -0.53
C TRP A 309 -7.77 6.16 -1.89
N LEU A 310 -8.73 5.38 -2.33
CA LEU A 310 -8.89 5.05 -3.73
C LEU A 310 -9.61 6.23 -4.41
N LEU A 311 -8.98 6.78 -5.45
CA LEU A 311 -9.48 7.88 -6.25
C LEU A 311 -9.99 7.31 -7.58
N THR A 312 -11.25 7.55 -7.90
CA THR A 312 -11.90 7.02 -9.09
C THR A 312 -12.64 8.12 -9.83
N TYR A 313 -12.87 7.93 -11.13
CA TYR A 313 -13.68 8.87 -11.88
C TYR A 313 -15.17 8.74 -11.53
N HIS A 314 -15.87 9.84 -11.63
CA HIS A 314 -17.33 9.86 -11.64
C HIS A 314 -17.83 9.27 -12.97
N GLN A 315 -17.22 9.66 -14.11
CA GLN A 315 -17.62 9.21 -15.44
C GLN A 315 -16.53 8.36 -16.09
N TYR A 316 -16.93 7.21 -16.65
CA TYR A 316 -16.07 6.33 -17.44
C TYR A 316 -16.56 6.29 -18.88
N PRO A 317 -15.71 6.62 -19.89
CA PRO A 317 -16.08 6.47 -21.31
C PRO A 317 -16.48 5.03 -21.64
N ASN A 318 -15.81 4.07 -21.04
CA ASN A 318 -16.19 2.66 -21.08
C ASN A 318 -16.98 2.31 -19.80
N ARG A 319 -18.30 2.27 -19.90
CA ARG A 319 -19.19 1.95 -18.78
C ARG A 319 -18.87 0.61 -18.10
N VAL A 320 -18.37 -0.37 -18.87
CA VAL A 320 -18.00 -1.68 -18.32
C VAL A 320 -16.83 -1.54 -17.33
N LYS A 321 -15.84 -0.68 -17.63
CA LYS A 321 -14.74 -0.40 -16.70
C LYS A 321 -15.23 0.22 -15.38
N GLY A 322 -16.13 1.20 -15.48
CA GLY A 322 -16.76 1.81 -14.29
C GLY A 322 -17.49 0.78 -13.44
N GLN A 323 -18.30 -0.09 -14.07
CA GLN A 323 -19.04 -1.14 -13.35
C GLN A 323 -18.10 -2.17 -12.71
N VAL A 324 -17.04 -2.59 -13.39
CA VAL A 324 -16.03 -3.52 -12.84
C VAL A 324 -15.32 -2.89 -11.64
N LEU A 325 -14.91 -1.62 -11.73
CA LEU A 325 -14.28 -0.94 -10.62
C LEU A 325 -15.22 -0.78 -9.41
N LYS A 326 -16.49 -0.43 -9.67
CA LYS A 326 -17.51 -0.37 -8.63
C LYS A 326 -17.68 -1.73 -7.92
N ASN A 327 -17.79 -2.81 -8.68
CA ASN A 327 -17.90 -4.16 -8.12
C ASN A 327 -16.65 -4.54 -7.29
N PHE A 328 -15.46 -4.16 -7.74
CA PHE A 328 -14.22 -4.36 -6.99
C PHE A 328 -14.24 -3.56 -5.67
N VAL A 329 -14.66 -2.29 -5.69
CA VAL A 329 -14.78 -1.46 -4.48
C VAL A 329 -15.80 -2.08 -3.51
N ASP A 330 -16.98 -2.48 -3.99
CA ASP A 330 -18.00 -3.13 -3.16
C ASP A 330 -17.47 -4.42 -2.51
N TRP A 331 -16.74 -5.25 -3.28
CA TRP A 331 -16.08 -6.45 -2.77
C TRP A 331 -14.99 -6.11 -1.74
N ALA A 332 -14.15 -5.11 -2.02
CA ALA A 332 -13.06 -4.69 -1.14
C ALA A 332 -13.59 -4.18 0.22
N LEU A 333 -14.74 -3.50 0.22
CA LEU A 333 -15.38 -2.98 1.43
C LEU A 333 -16.01 -4.07 2.32
N ILE A 334 -16.29 -5.25 1.79
CA ILE A 334 -16.95 -6.35 2.51
C ILE A 334 -15.97 -7.50 2.72
N GLU A 335 -15.61 -8.16 1.64
CA GLU A 335 -14.74 -9.35 1.70
C GLU A 335 -13.26 -8.97 1.89
N GLY A 336 -12.80 -7.94 1.17
CA GLY A 336 -11.41 -7.47 1.23
C GLY A 336 -11.01 -6.99 2.63
N GLN A 337 -11.94 -6.37 3.39
CA GLN A 337 -11.64 -5.92 4.76
C GLN A 337 -11.22 -7.07 5.70
N LYS A 338 -11.60 -8.32 5.42
CA LYS A 338 -11.24 -9.47 6.24
C LYS A 338 -9.72 -9.70 6.27
N SER A 339 -9.03 -9.49 5.15
CA SER A 339 -7.57 -9.63 5.06
C SER A 339 -6.79 -8.40 5.53
N SER A 340 -7.45 -7.25 5.72
CA SER A 340 -6.79 -6.02 6.14
C SER A 340 -6.08 -6.19 7.48
N LEU A 341 -6.74 -6.78 8.48
CA LEU A 341 -6.17 -6.94 9.82
C LEU A 341 -5.00 -7.92 9.85
N GLU A 342 -5.03 -8.98 9.06
CA GLU A 342 -3.94 -9.95 8.93
C GLU A 342 -2.65 -9.26 8.46
N LEU A 343 -2.79 -8.34 7.52
CA LEU A 343 -1.71 -7.54 6.97
C LEU A 343 -1.35 -6.32 7.85
N GLY A 344 -2.08 -6.08 8.97
CA GLY A 344 -1.79 -4.98 9.90
C GLY A 344 -2.43 -3.65 9.53
N TYR A 345 -3.27 -3.60 8.50
CA TYR A 345 -4.15 -2.46 8.23
C TYR A 345 -5.37 -2.47 9.14
N ILE A 346 -6.00 -1.33 9.27
CA ILE A 346 -7.22 -1.20 10.08
C ILE A 346 -8.43 -1.24 9.17
N PRO A 347 -9.30 -2.26 9.31
CA PRO A 347 -10.56 -2.32 8.60
C PRO A 347 -11.41 -1.08 8.89
N LEU A 348 -12.14 -0.64 7.90
CA LEU A 348 -13.07 0.47 8.05
C LEU A 348 -14.20 0.09 9.02
N SER A 349 -14.59 1.02 9.89
CA SER A 349 -15.77 0.84 10.74
C SER A 349 -17.03 0.68 9.91
N LYS A 350 -18.04 -0.03 10.42
CA LYS A 350 -19.33 -0.22 9.72
C LYS A 350 -19.94 1.10 9.24
N LYS A 351 -19.85 2.16 10.04
CA LYS A 351 -20.32 3.50 9.69
C LYS A 351 -19.58 4.04 8.47
N VAL A 352 -18.26 3.93 8.45
CA VAL A 352 -17.43 4.40 7.33
C VAL A 352 -17.70 3.57 6.07
N VAL A 353 -17.83 2.24 6.19
CA VAL A 353 -18.21 1.36 5.06
C VAL A 353 -19.49 1.83 4.40
N ILE A 354 -20.55 2.13 5.18
CA ILE A 354 -21.82 2.62 4.63
C ILE A 354 -21.66 3.95 3.90
N GLN A 355 -20.86 4.88 4.45
CA GLN A 355 -20.57 6.17 3.79
C GLN A 355 -19.84 5.95 2.46
N VAL A 356 -18.82 5.08 2.45
CA VAL A 356 -18.02 4.78 1.25
C VAL A 356 -18.88 4.06 0.20
N GLN A 357 -19.69 3.09 0.59
CA GLN A 357 -20.63 2.43 -0.33
C GLN A 357 -21.61 3.42 -0.97
N THR A 358 -22.09 4.40 -0.19
CA THR A 358 -22.97 5.44 -0.71
C THR A 358 -22.24 6.32 -1.75
N ALA A 359 -21.00 6.70 -1.49
CA ALA A 359 -20.20 7.46 -2.43
C ALA A 359 -19.83 6.62 -3.68
N ALA A 360 -19.52 5.32 -3.50
CA ALA A 360 -19.16 4.41 -4.57
C ALA A 360 -20.29 4.16 -5.59
N LYS A 361 -21.56 4.38 -5.22
CA LYS A 361 -22.68 4.32 -6.18
C LYS A 361 -22.50 5.25 -7.36
N LYS A 362 -21.82 6.38 -7.14
CA LYS A 362 -21.57 7.40 -8.17
C LYS A 362 -20.47 7.04 -9.17
N ILE A 363 -19.80 5.87 -9.03
CA ILE A 363 -18.80 5.40 -9.98
C ILE A 363 -19.48 5.02 -11.30
N GLY A 364 -19.14 5.72 -12.39
CA GLY A 364 -19.62 5.42 -13.73
C GLY A 364 -21.02 5.98 -14.05
N GLU A 365 -21.53 6.88 -13.20
CA GLU A 365 -22.79 7.61 -13.49
C GLU A 365 -22.60 8.67 -14.58
#